data_93da35489b8c6634f3dca1dc2e6a2eec
#
_entry.id   93da35489b8c6634f3dca1dc2e6a2eec
#
_cell.length_a   1.000
_cell.length_b   1.000
_cell.length_c   1.000
_cell.angle_alpha   90.00
_cell.angle_beta   90.00
_cell.angle_gamma   90.00
#
_symmetry.space_group_name_H-M   'P 1'
#
loop_
_entity.id
_entity.type
_entity.pdbx_description
1 polymer ?
#
loop_
_entity_poly.entity_id
_entity_poly.type
_entity_poly.pdbx_seq_one_letter_code
_entity_poly.pdbx_strand_id
1 'polypeptide(L)'
;MAQKKLAWGYTTGTCAQAATKAAMQMLFTGEQADHIQVGLPNGEMLTLELYDIKIAYAAQEDRLPSSVSCAVKKDSGDDPDITDGVLVYSKVQRTKGRERVLRGGQGIGQVTKPGLEQPIGSPAINQVPRKMILQEVGEACEEAGYSGGIEVEISIPDGERLARKTFNQGLALQAACPYWGQAAG
;
A
#
# COMPACT_ATOMS: atom_id res chain seq x y z
N MET A 1 -20.01 -24.11 25.40
CA MET A 1 -18.66 -23.70 24.97
C MET A 1 -18.84 -22.57 23.98
N ALA A 2 -18.43 -21.36 24.31
CA ALA A 2 -18.53 -20.22 23.38
C ALA A 2 -17.53 -20.45 22.25
N GLN A 3 -17.99 -20.54 21.00
CA GLN A 3 -17.12 -20.53 19.84
C GLN A 3 -16.34 -19.21 19.83
N LYS A 4 -15.01 -19.30 19.95
CA LYS A 4 -14.12 -18.14 19.82
C LYS A 4 -14.32 -17.59 18.40
N LYS A 5 -14.88 -16.40 18.29
CA LYS A 5 -15.06 -15.73 16.99
C LYS A 5 -13.66 -15.41 16.49
N LEU A 6 -13.23 -16.07 15.40
CA LEU A 6 -11.94 -15.83 14.77
C LEU A 6 -11.83 -14.35 14.40
N ALA A 7 -10.74 -13.70 14.79
CA ALA A 7 -10.46 -12.33 14.40
C ALA A 7 -9.94 -12.35 12.94
N TRP A 8 -10.64 -11.63 12.06
CA TRP A 8 -10.25 -11.51 10.67
C TRP A 8 -9.14 -10.48 10.54
N GLY A 9 -8.02 -10.90 9.97
CA GLY A 9 -6.94 -10.00 9.58
C GLY A 9 -7.18 -9.36 8.23
N TYR A 10 -6.35 -8.38 7.87
CA TYR A 10 -6.37 -7.75 6.56
C TYR A 10 -5.03 -7.90 5.85
N THR A 11 -5.08 -7.93 4.52
CA THR A 11 -3.91 -8.23 3.69
C THR A 11 -2.96 -7.04 3.62
N THR A 12 -1.70 -7.29 3.26
CA THR A 12 -0.72 -6.23 2.92
C THR A 12 -1.25 -5.32 1.81
N GLY A 13 -1.99 -5.89 0.84
CA GLY A 13 -2.64 -5.11 -0.22
C GLY A 13 -3.69 -4.13 0.31
N THR A 14 -4.50 -4.56 1.26
CA THR A 14 -5.48 -3.69 1.94
C THR A 14 -4.79 -2.57 2.72
N CYS A 15 -3.68 -2.87 3.41
CA CYS A 15 -2.88 -1.86 4.11
C CYS A 15 -2.32 -0.81 3.13
N ALA A 16 -1.79 -1.26 1.99
CA ALA A 16 -1.25 -0.36 0.96
C ALA A 16 -2.35 0.51 0.32
N GLN A 17 -3.52 -0.07 0.05
CA GLN A 17 -4.71 0.66 -0.40
C GLN A 17 -5.09 1.74 0.61
N ALA A 18 -5.25 1.37 1.88
CA ALA A 18 -5.65 2.28 2.94
C ALA A 18 -4.64 3.42 3.14
N ALA A 19 -3.34 3.11 3.19
CA ALA A 19 -2.29 4.10 3.30
C ALA A 19 -2.28 5.05 2.08
N THR A 20 -2.53 4.53 0.87
CA THR A 20 -2.63 5.35 -0.34
C THR A 20 -3.84 6.26 -0.31
N LYS A 21 -5.01 5.74 0.05
CA LYS A 21 -6.23 6.53 0.20
C LYS A 21 -6.02 7.70 1.17
N ALA A 22 -5.49 7.41 2.36
CA ALA A 22 -5.21 8.42 3.37
C ALA A 22 -4.21 9.48 2.89
N ALA A 23 -3.11 9.05 2.27
CA ALA A 23 -2.11 9.96 1.75
C ALA A 23 -2.65 10.84 0.62
N MET A 24 -3.50 10.31 -0.27
CA MET A 24 -4.18 11.07 -1.32
C MET A 24 -5.16 12.08 -0.73
N GLN A 25 -5.96 11.69 0.26
CA GLN A 25 -6.87 12.60 0.94
C GLN A 25 -6.12 13.77 1.57
N MET A 26 -5.07 13.49 2.36
CA MET A 26 -4.22 14.53 2.95
C MET A 26 -3.52 15.39 1.90
N LEU A 27 -3.12 14.81 0.74
CA LEU A 27 -2.49 15.54 -0.36
C LEU A 27 -3.43 16.62 -0.95
N PHE A 28 -4.72 16.33 -1.03
CA PHE A 28 -5.69 17.23 -1.66
C PHE A 28 -6.40 18.16 -0.66
N THR A 29 -6.48 17.80 0.61
CA THR A 29 -7.12 18.65 1.64
C THR A 29 -6.10 19.49 2.40
N GLY A 30 -4.86 19.03 2.54
CA GLY A 30 -3.86 19.59 3.46
C GLY A 30 -4.13 19.29 4.93
N GLU A 31 -5.19 18.56 5.24
CA GLU A 31 -5.60 18.20 6.59
C GLU A 31 -5.02 16.84 6.98
N GLN A 32 -4.35 16.78 8.13
CA GLN A 32 -3.84 15.53 8.67
C GLN A 32 -4.99 14.67 9.21
N ALA A 33 -4.99 13.38 8.89
CA ALA A 33 -5.91 12.39 9.44
C ALA A 33 -5.13 11.35 10.25
N ASP A 34 -5.69 10.87 11.36
CA ASP A 34 -5.10 9.82 12.18
C ASP A 34 -5.68 8.43 11.87
N HIS A 35 -6.79 8.38 11.16
CA HIS A 35 -7.49 7.16 10.76
C HIS A 35 -8.00 7.29 9.33
N ILE A 36 -8.22 6.13 8.69
CA ILE A 36 -8.80 6.04 7.36
C ILE A 36 -9.83 4.92 7.29
N GLN A 37 -10.90 5.14 6.55
CA GLN A 37 -11.88 4.11 6.24
C GLN A 37 -11.69 3.58 4.83
N VAL A 38 -11.64 2.26 4.70
CA VAL A 38 -11.58 1.57 3.41
C VAL A 38 -12.67 0.51 3.31
N GLY A 39 -13.24 0.37 2.12
CA GLY A 39 -14.15 -0.71 1.82
C GLY A 39 -13.39 -2.00 1.52
N LEU A 40 -13.85 -3.10 2.10
CA LEU A 40 -13.38 -4.44 1.78
C LEU A 40 -14.21 -5.04 0.64
N PRO A 41 -13.67 -6.01 -0.12
CA PRO A 41 -14.41 -6.66 -1.21
C PRO A 41 -15.73 -7.32 -0.79
N ASN A 42 -15.87 -7.69 0.49
CA ASN A 42 -17.09 -8.24 1.07
C ASN A 42 -18.16 -7.18 1.43
N GLY A 43 -17.87 -5.88 1.15
CA GLY A 43 -18.76 -4.76 1.44
C GLY A 43 -18.64 -4.18 2.85
N GLU A 44 -17.80 -4.75 3.71
CA GLU A 44 -17.52 -4.21 5.03
C GLU A 44 -16.62 -2.98 4.97
N MET A 45 -16.81 -2.05 5.91
CA MET A 45 -15.95 -0.89 6.09
C MET A 45 -14.96 -1.16 7.22
N LEU A 46 -13.69 -0.99 6.93
CA LEU A 46 -12.60 -1.14 7.89
C LEU A 46 -12.03 0.23 8.25
N THR A 47 -11.93 0.54 9.54
CA THR A 47 -11.27 1.76 10.01
C THR A 47 -9.88 1.39 10.51
N LEU A 48 -8.85 2.01 9.93
CA LEU A 48 -7.45 1.74 10.21
C LEU A 48 -6.75 2.98 10.73
N GLU A 49 -5.90 2.78 11.73
CA GLU A 49 -5.04 3.82 12.29
C GLU A 49 -3.85 4.09 11.36
N LEU A 50 -3.45 5.36 11.27
CA LEU A 50 -2.32 5.81 10.46
C LEU A 50 -1.10 6.07 11.32
N TYR A 51 0.05 5.68 10.81
CA TYR A 51 1.36 5.80 11.46
C TYR A 51 2.32 6.61 10.61
N ASP A 52 3.31 7.21 11.24
CA ASP A 52 4.46 7.87 10.59
C ASP A 52 4.07 8.89 9.50
N ILE A 53 3.05 9.68 9.77
CA ILE A 53 2.52 10.67 8.84
C ILE A 53 3.56 11.77 8.60
N LYS A 54 3.89 12.02 7.33
CA LYS A 54 4.79 13.08 6.89
C LYS A 54 4.15 13.84 5.76
N ILE A 55 3.99 15.13 5.94
CA ILE A 55 3.41 16.06 4.96
C ILE A 55 4.51 17.04 4.54
N ALA A 56 4.78 17.13 3.25
CA ALA A 56 5.79 18.02 2.70
C ALA A 56 5.19 18.99 1.69
N TYR A 57 5.65 20.23 1.72
CA TYR A 57 5.26 21.32 0.82
C TYR A 57 6.46 21.66 -0.08
N ALA A 58 6.22 22.03 -1.34
CA ALA A 58 7.28 22.42 -2.26
C ALA A 58 7.84 23.82 -1.90
N ALA A 59 6.96 24.73 -1.47
CA ALA A 59 7.31 26.02 -0.90
C ALA A 59 6.55 26.24 0.41
N GLN A 60 7.10 27.09 1.27
CA GLN A 60 6.53 27.37 2.59
C GLN A 60 5.16 28.07 2.52
N GLU A 61 4.87 28.70 1.37
CA GLU A 61 3.63 29.44 1.10
C GLU A 61 2.55 28.61 0.42
N ASP A 62 2.87 27.34 0.07
CA ASP A 62 1.91 26.46 -0.59
C ASP A 62 0.78 26.09 0.35
N ARG A 63 -0.45 26.21 -0.15
CA ARG A 63 -1.66 25.83 0.61
C ARG A 63 -1.87 24.33 0.68
N LEU A 64 -1.37 23.59 -0.30
CA LEU A 64 -1.54 22.14 -0.41
C LEU A 64 -0.19 21.46 -0.47
N PRO A 65 -0.06 20.28 0.13
CA PRO A 65 1.17 19.50 0.10
C PRO A 65 1.62 19.14 -1.32
N SER A 66 2.93 19.05 -1.52
CA SER A 66 3.53 18.48 -2.73
C SER A 66 3.66 16.97 -2.63
N SER A 67 3.85 16.45 -1.42
CA SER A 67 3.85 15.01 -1.14
C SER A 67 3.38 14.70 0.28
N VAL A 68 2.81 13.51 0.45
CA VAL A 68 2.38 12.97 1.73
C VAL A 68 2.83 11.51 1.81
N SER A 69 3.28 11.07 2.97
CA SER A 69 3.47 9.67 3.27
C SER A 69 2.88 9.30 4.62
N CYS A 70 2.32 8.12 4.71
CA CYS A 70 1.85 7.51 5.94
C CYS A 70 1.96 5.99 5.85
N ALA A 71 1.76 5.32 6.97
CA ALA A 71 1.77 3.87 7.04
C ALA A 71 0.50 3.35 7.71
N VAL A 72 0.17 2.11 7.37
CA VAL A 72 -0.85 1.30 8.06
C VAL A 72 -0.15 0.07 8.63
N LYS A 73 -0.43 -0.26 9.88
CA LYS A 73 0.08 -1.46 10.53
C LYS A 73 -0.78 -2.64 10.13
N LYS A 74 -0.15 -3.69 9.59
CA LYS A 74 -0.85 -4.92 9.26
C LYS A 74 -1.25 -5.67 10.52
N ASP A 75 -2.49 -6.13 10.55
CA ASP A 75 -3.02 -7.05 11.54
C ASP A 75 -3.45 -8.32 10.81
N SER A 76 -2.89 -9.45 11.21
CA SER A 76 -3.18 -10.75 10.60
C SER A 76 -4.29 -11.50 11.35
N GLY A 77 -4.88 -10.88 12.37
CA GLY A 77 -5.91 -11.52 13.20
C GLY A 77 -5.37 -12.75 13.92
N ASP A 78 -6.12 -13.84 13.87
CA ASP A 78 -5.71 -15.12 14.48
C ASP A 78 -4.81 -15.98 13.55
N ASP A 79 -4.48 -15.50 12.34
CA ASP A 79 -3.59 -16.20 11.41
C ASP A 79 -2.11 -15.97 11.80
N PRO A 80 -1.31 -17.03 11.98
CA PRO A 80 0.12 -16.91 12.31
C PRO A 80 0.95 -16.43 11.09
N ASP A 81 0.68 -15.23 10.63
CA ASP A 81 1.42 -14.61 9.52
C ASP A 81 2.65 -13.87 10.05
N ILE A 82 3.80 -14.19 9.48
CA ILE A 82 5.09 -13.54 9.78
C ILE A 82 5.09 -12.03 9.46
N THR A 83 4.12 -11.55 8.70
CA THR A 83 3.94 -10.13 8.39
C THR A 83 3.04 -9.40 9.38
N ASP A 84 2.60 -10.06 10.44
CA ASP A 84 1.84 -9.39 11.49
C ASP A 84 2.62 -8.25 12.12
N GLY A 85 1.95 -7.13 12.35
CA GLY A 85 2.54 -5.93 12.93
C GLY A 85 3.45 -5.11 11.99
N VAL A 86 3.63 -5.51 10.73
CA VAL A 86 4.46 -4.79 9.76
C VAL A 86 3.79 -3.49 9.33
N LEU A 87 4.59 -2.43 9.24
CA LEU A 87 4.14 -1.15 8.67
C LEU A 87 4.26 -1.17 7.14
N VAL A 88 3.14 -0.89 6.49
CA VAL A 88 3.04 -0.73 5.04
C VAL A 88 2.87 0.73 4.72
N TYR A 89 3.88 1.32 4.10
CA TYR A 89 3.92 2.74 3.76
C TYR A 89 3.40 2.99 2.36
N SER A 90 2.69 4.09 2.21
CA SER A 90 2.42 4.71 0.92
C SER A 90 2.90 6.15 0.96
N LYS A 91 3.72 6.54 -0.02
CA LYS A 91 4.10 7.91 -0.30
C LYS A 91 3.46 8.32 -1.62
N VAL A 92 2.71 9.40 -1.58
CA VAL A 92 2.11 10.00 -2.78
C VAL A 92 2.73 11.37 -3.03
N GLN A 93 2.95 11.69 -4.30
CA GLN A 93 3.48 12.99 -4.70
C GLN A 93 2.92 13.44 -6.04
N ARG A 94 2.74 14.75 -6.18
CA ARG A 94 2.37 15.37 -7.44
C ARG A 94 3.57 15.37 -8.38
N THR A 95 3.33 15.09 -9.67
CA THR A 95 4.35 15.14 -10.71
C THR A 95 3.97 16.15 -11.79
N LYS A 96 4.96 16.57 -12.60
CA LYS A 96 4.74 17.50 -13.70
C LYS A 96 3.98 16.87 -14.89
N GLY A 97 3.89 15.54 -14.93
CA GLY A 97 3.17 14.81 -15.98
C GLY A 97 1.67 14.74 -15.75
N ARG A 98 1.03 13.82 -16.47
CA ARG A 98 -0.39 13.46 -16.28
C ARG A 98 -0.58 11.99 -15.92
N GLU A 99 0.52 11.26 -15.81
CA GLU A 99 0.51 9.82 -15.57
C GLU A 99 0.30 9.51 -14.08
N ARG A 100 -0.36 8.39 -13.82
CA ARG A 100 -0.49 7.79 -12.49
C ARG A 100 0.48 6.61 -12.43
N VAL A 101 1.56 6.76 -11.67
CA VAL A 101 2.66 5.80 -11.63
C VAL A 101 2.73 5.14 -10.27
N LEU A 102 2.78 3.80 -10.25
CA LEU A 102 3.00 3.02 -9.04
C LEU A 102 4.42 2.46 -9.04
N ARG A 103 5.18 2.78 -7.99
CA ARG A 103 6.55 2.33 -7.76
C ARG A 103 6.64 1.44 -6.52
N GLY A 104 7.64 0.57 -6.52
CA GLY A 104 8.08 -0.16 -5.34
C GLY A 104 9.27 0.55 -4.72
N GLY A 105 9.17 0.88 -3.44
CA GLY A 105 10.25 1.39 -2.61
C GLY A 105 10.93 0.29 -1.81
N GLN A 106 11.49 0.66 -0.67
CA GLN A 106 12.21 -0.26 0.21
C GLN A 106 11.35 -1.47 0.60
N GLY A 107 11.94 -2.68 0.49
CA GLY A 107 11.29 -3.95 0.84
C GLY A 107 10.28 -4.46 -0.19
N ILE A 108 10.05 -3.76 -1.30
CA ILE A 108 9.28 -4.23 -2.44
C ILE A 108 10.24 -4.77 -3.50
N GLY A 109 10.08 -6.05 -3.83
CA GLY A 109 10.87 -6.69 -4.89
C GLY A 109 10.57 -6.14 -6.28
N GLN A 110 11.41 -6.48 -7.25
CA GLN A 110 11.18 -6.21 -8.66
C GLN A 110 10.98 -7.52 -9.43
N VAL A 111 10.20 -7.48 -10.47
CA VAL A 111 10.04 -8.60 -11.41
C VAL A 111 11.33 -8.75 -12.20
N THR A 112 12.03 -9.88 -12.04
CA THR A 112 13.32 -10.14 -12.68
C THR A 112 13.27 -11.18 -13.80
N LYS A 113 12.16 -11.96 -13.89
CA LYS A 113 12.01 -13.04 -14.87
C LYS A 113 10.72 -12.88 -15.67
N PRO A 114 10.73 -13.30 -16.96
CA PRO A 114 9.50 -13.37 -17.75
C PRO A 114 8.59 -14.50 -17.21
N GLY A 115 7.28 -14.38 -17.46
CA GLY A 115 6.28 -15.37 -17.05
C GLY A 115 5.43 -14.95 -15.86
N LEU A 116 5.69 -13.79 -15.27
CA LEU A 116 4.78 -13.11 -14.36
C LEU A 116 3.88 -12.16 -15.16
N GLU A 117 2.68 -11.86 -14.63
CA GLU A 117 1.73 -10.93 -15.27
C GLU A 117 2.28 -9.51 -15.44
N GLN A 118 3.35 -9.18 -14.73
CA GLN A 118 3.98 -7.86 -14.75
C GLN A 118 5.24 -7.86 -15.61
N PRO A 119 5.52 -6.77 -16.37
CA PRO A 119 6.76 -6.62 -17.10
C PRO A 119 7.99 -6.70 -16.20
N ILE A 120 9.11 -7.19 -16.77
CA ILE A 120 10.40 -7.17 -16.07
C ILE A 120 10.76 -5.73 -15.68
N GLY A 121 11.28 -5.55 -14.46
CA GLY A 121 11.60 -4.23 -13.89
C GLY A 121 10.42 -3.55 -13.15
N SER A 122 9.20 -4.06 -13.30
CA SER A 122 8.06 -3.56 -12.55
C SER A 122 8.16 -3.93 -11.07
N PRO A 123 7.57 -3.11 -10.16
CA PRO A 123 7.45 -3.53 -8.76
C PRO A 123 6.64 -4.82 -8.66
N ALA A 124 7.15 -5.74 -7.84
CA ALA A 124 6.53 -7.05 -7.58
C ALA A 124 5.28 -6.89 -6.69
N ILE A 125 4.33 -6.12 -7.15
CA ILE A 125 3.02 -5.88 -6.56
C ILE A 125 2.00 -6.60 -7.43
N ASN A 126 1.27 -7.57 -6.87
CA ASN A 126 0.28 -8.35 -7.60
C ASN A 126 -0.82 -7.47 -8.21
N GLN A 127 -1.52 -8.00 -9.20
CA GLN A 127 -2.49 -7.27 -10.00
C GLN A 127 -3.63 -6.70 -9.15
N VAL A 128 -4.15 -7.46 -8.19
CA VAL A 128 -5.27 -7.01 -7.34
C VAL A 128 -4.88 -5.82 -6.47
N PRO A 129 -3.82 -5.87 -5.63
CA PRO A 129 -3.37 -4.71 -4.88
C PRO A 129 -3.01 -3.52 -5.76
N ARG A 130 -2.36 -3.75 -6.90
CA ARG A 130 -2.06 -2.69 -7.88
C ARG A 130 -3.32 -1.97 -8.34
N LYS A 131 -4.35 -2.72 -8.70
CA LYS A 131 -5.64 -2.17 -9.14
C LYS A 131 -6.30 -1.37 -8.02
N MET A 132 -6.32 -1.92 -6.80
CA MET A 132 -6.90 -1.25 -5.62
C MET A 132 -6.21 0.09 -5.34
N ILE A 133 -4.87 0.11 -5.32
CA ILE A 133 -4.07 1.33 -5.09
C ILE A 133 -4.35 2.38 -6.17
N LEU A 134 -4.30 1.99 -7.46
CA LEU A 134 -4.52 2.93 -8.56
C LEU A 134 -5.98 3.41 -8.65
N GLN A 135 -6.93 2.62 -8.19
CA GLN A 135 -8.32 3.02 -8.08
C GLN A 135 -8.48 4.14 -7.04
N GLU A 136 -7.89 4.02 -5.84
CA GLU A 136 -7.93 5.09 -4.82
C GLU A 136 -7.31 6.38 -5.35
N VAL A 137 -6.21 6.29 -6.10
CA VAL A 137 -5.60 7.46 -6.77
C VAL A 137 -6.56 8.08 -7.77
N GLY A 138 -7.26 7.23 -8.55
CA GLY A 138 -8.25 7.67 -9.53
C GLY A 138 -9.39 8.44 -8.91
N GLU A 139 -10.03 7.82 -7.94
CA GLU A 139 -11.17 8.38 -7.21
C GLU A 139 -10.82 9.69 -6.53
N ALA A 140 -9.69 9.75 -5.80
CA ALA A 140 -9.24 10.97 -5.14
C ALA A 140 -8.92 12.11 -6.13
N CYS A 141 -8.33 11.79 -7.30
CA CYS A 141 -8.10 12.79 -8.34
C CYS A 141 -9.41 13.32 -8.94
N GLU A 142 -10.40 12.46 -9.15
CA GLU A 142 -11.72 12.82 -9.67
C GLU A 142 -12.48 13.72 -8.68
N GLU A 143 -12.51 13.33 -7.41
CA GLU A 143 -13.13 14.11 -6.33
C GLU A 143 -12.49 15.49 -6.17
N ALA A 144 -11.16 15.58 -6.30
CA ALA A 144 -10.42 16.85 -6.21
C ALA A 144 -10.42 17.66 -7.52
N GLY A 145 -10.97 17.14 -8.61
CA GLY A 145 -10.89 17.79 -9.95
C GLY A 145 -9.44 17.92 -10.45
N TYR A 146 -8.53 17.02 -10.02
CA TYR A 146 -7.11 17.09 -10.33
C TYR A 146 -6.76 16.27 -11.57
N SER A 147 -6.18 16.93 -12.57
CA SER A 147 -5.79 16.32 -13.86
C SER A 147 -4.27 16.16 -14.05
N GLY A 148 -3.48 16.51 -13.04
CA GLY A 148 -2.01 16.35 -13.05
C GLY A 148 -1.60 14.90 -12.76
N GLY A 149 -0.29 14.64 -12.85
CA GLY A 149 0.26 13.32 -12.55
C GLY A 149 0.45 13.08 -11.05
N ILE A 150 0.31 11.81 -10.69
CA ILE A 150 0.56 11.31 -9.34
C ILE A 150 1.53 10.14 -9.40
N GLU A 151 2.54 10.18 -8.57
CA GLU A 151 3.40 9.03 -8.29
C GLU A 151 3.09 8.50 -6.90
N VAL A 152 2.88 7.18 -6.83
CA VAL A 152 2.69 6.43 -5.58
C VAL A 152 3.88 5.51 -5.40
N GLU A 153 4.51 5.54 -4.24
CA GLU A 153 5.55 4.59 -3.85
C GLU A 153 5.08 3.79 -2.63
N ILE A 154 5.06 2.46 -2.76
CA ILE A 154 4.75 1.54 -1.67
C ILE A 154 6.05 0.98 -1.11
N SER A 155 6.19 1.00 0.22
CA SER A 155 7.37 0.49 0.92
C SER A 155 6.98 -0.36 2.12
N ILE A 156 7.78 -1.39 2.39
CA ILE A 156 7.70 -2.24 3.58
C ILE A 156 9.14 -2.39 4.09
N PRO A 157 9.66 -1.45 4.90
CA PRO A 157 11.08 -1.44 5.29
C PRO A 157 11.56 -2.76 5.90
N ASP A 158 10.72 -3.44 6.67
CA ASP A 158 10.99 -4.77 7.22
C ASP A 158 10.85 -5.93 6.22
N GLY A 159 10.35 -5.66 5.02
CA GLY A 159 10.03 -6.67 4.00
C GLY A 159 11.23 -7.55 3.63
N GLU A 160 12.42 -6.98 3.48
CA GLU A 160 13.63 -7.75 3.17
C GLU A 160 14.02 -8.70 4.32
N ARG A 161 13.93 -8.22 5.56
CA ARG A 161 14.23 -9.03 6.75
C ARG A 161 13.22 -10.19 6.88
N LEU A 162 11.98 -9.93 6.60
CA LEU A 162 10.90 -10.91 6.63
C LEU A 162 11.03 -11.90 5.48
N ALA A 163 11.32 -11.44 4.27
CA ALA A 163 11.59 -12.30 3.13
C ALA A 163 12.70 -13.31 3.41
N ARG A 164 13.79 -12.90 4.07
CA ARG A 164 14.88 -13.79 4.47
C ARG A 164 14.47 -14.86 5.50
N LYS A 165 13.47 -14.57 6.34
CA LYS A 165 12.95 -15.52 7.35
C LYS A 165 11.98 -16.56 6.77
N THR A 166 11.26 -16.20 5.71
CA THR A 166 10.31 -17.09 5.00
C THR A 166 10.99 -17.99 3.98
N PHE A 167 12.27 -17.81 3.72
CA PHE A 167 13.01 -18.61 2.77
C PHE A 167 13.17 -20.06 3.25
N ASN A 168 12.21 -20.91 2.84
CA ASN A 168 12.44 -22.33 2.70
C ASN A 168 13.32 -22.52 1.47
N GLN A 169 14.48 -23.17 1.64
CA GLN A 169 15.58 -23.27 0.66
C GLN A 169 15.22 -23.85 -0.71
N GLY A 170 13.97 -24.21 -0.97
CA GLY A 170 13.51 -24.78 -2.24
C GLY A 170 12.77 -23.82 -3.18
N LEU A 171 12.39 -22.61 -2.76
CA LEU A 171 11.60 -21.66 -3.55
C LEU A 171 12.36 -20.35 -3.87
N ALA A 172 13.66 -20.37 -3.71
CA ALA A 172 14.57 -19.23 -3.85
C ALA A 172 14.61 -18.54 -5.22
N LEU A 173 13.79 -18.91 -6.17
CA LEU A 173 13.96 -18.51 -7.57
C LEU A 173 12.78 -17.76 -8.20
N GLN A 174 11.73 -17.49 -7.44
CA GLN A 174 10.62 -16.68 -7.94
C GLN A 174 10.47 -15.47 -7.02
N ALA A 175 11.23 -14.44 -7.31
CA ALA A 175 11.24 -13.17 -6.59
C ALA A 175 9.99 -12.34 -6.89
N ALA A 176 8.83 -12.87 -6.52
CA ALA A 176 7.71 -12.06 -6.13
C ALA A 176 7.79 -11.97 -4.61
N CYS A 177 7.70 -10.79 -4.05
CA CYS A 177 7.54 -10.63 -2.62
C CYS A 177 6.38 -11.53 -2.18
N PRO A 178 6.59 -12.59 -1.35
CA PRO A 178 5.55 -13.56 -1.05
C PRO A 178 4.33 -12.97 -0.34
N TYR A 179 4.40 -11.69 0.02
CA TYR A 179 3.39 -10.97 0.78
C TYR A 179 2.24 -10.36 -0.04
N TRP A 180 2.30 -10.43 -1.38
CA TRP A 180 1.30 -9.78 -2.24
C TRP A 180 0.29 -10.75 -2.85
N GLY A 181 0.28 -12.03 -2.51
CA GLY A 181 -0.42 -13.03 -3.31
C GLY A 181 -1.21 -14.12 -2.63
N GLN A 182 -1.34 -14.15 -1.33
CA GLN A 182 -2.28 -15.09 -0.72
C GLN A 182 -3.61 -14.39 -0.40
N ALA A 183 -4.42 -14.19 -1.43
CA ALA A 183 -5.86 -14.17 -1.24
C ALA A 183 -6.26 -15.63 -1.03
N ALA A 184 -6.79 -15.95 0.14
CA ALA A 184 -7.36 -17.23 0.44
C ALA A 184 -8.38 -17.63 -0.63
N GLY A 185 -8.19 -18.82 -1.21
CA GLY A 185 -9.24 -19.54 -1.91
C GLY A 185 -10.27 -20.08 -0.92
#